data_5fe83fcecb649c5b190c4d199345dd8d
#
_entry.id   5fe83fcecb649c5b190c4d199345dd8d
#
_cell.length_a   1.000
_cell.length_b   1.000
_cell.length_c   1.000
_cell.angle_alpha   90.00
_cell.angle_beta   90.00
_cell.angle_gamma   90.00
#
_symmetry.space_group_name_H-M   'P 1'
#
loop_
_entity.id
_entity.type
_entity.pdbx_description
1 polymer ?
#
loop_
_entity_poly.entity_id
_entity_poly.type
_entity_poly.pdbx_seq_one_letter_code
_entity_poly.pdbx_strand_id
1 'polypeptide(L)'
;YFLGLGHEVICLDSFSTGRHHNLRDFISDSNFKLIEGDIRNFEDCSLAVVGVDYVLHQAALGSVPRSINDPITTNEVNVSGFLNMLVASRDAKVKRFIYAASSSTYGDSQGLPKVEDVIGKPLSPYAITKYVNELYAEIFSKTYGTETIGLRYFNVFGRKQDPQGAYAAVIPKF
;
A
#
# COMPACT_ATOMS: atom_id res chain seq x y z
N TYR A 1 2.88 -14.21 -9.08
CA TYR A 1 1.61 -14.51 -9.73
C TYR A 1 1.55 -13.86 -11.14
N PHE A 2 1.63 -12.51 -11.24
CA PHE A 2 1.49 -11.80 -12.52
C PHE A 2 2.59 -12.18 -13.54
N LEU A 3 3.84 -12.32 -13.11
CA LEU A 3 4.93 -12.85 -13.96
C LEU A 3 4.58 -14.23 -14.52
N GLY A 4 4.04 -15.12 -13.69
CA GLY A 4 3.60 -16.45 -14.13
C GLY A 4 2.39 -16.43 -15.12
N LEU A 5 1.73 -15.28 -15.28
CA LEU A 5 0.70 -15.03 -16.29
C LEU A 5 1.24 -14.30 -17.53
N GLY A 6 2.55 -14.02 -17.59
CA GLY A 6 3.21 -13.36 -18.72
C GLY A 6 3.13 -11.82 -18.70
N HIS A 7 2.77 -11.21 -17.56
CA HIS A 7 2.78 -9.75 -17.43
C HIS A 7 4.18 -9.23 -17.12
N GLU A 8 4.47 -8.03 -17.56
CA GLU A 8 5.61 -7.25 -17.07
C GLU A 8 5.29 -6.66 -15.70
N VAL A 9 6.23 -6.73 -14.76
CA VAL A 9 6.07 -6.26 -13.39
C VAL A 9 7.18 -5.31 -13.00
N ILE A 10 6.84 -4.09 -12.62
CA ILE A 10 7.76 -3.12 -12.03
C ILE A 10 7.50 -3.10 -10.51
N CYS A 11 8.54 -3.35 -9.73
CA CYS A 11 8.50 -3.28 -8.27
C CYS A 11 9.27 -2.04 -7.81
N LEU A 12 8.57 -1.12 -7.14
CA LEU A 12 9.19 0.01 -6.43
C LEU A 12 9.17 -0.31 -4.93
N ASP A 13 10.34 -0.37 -4.30
CA ASP A 13 10.48 -0.65 -2.86
C ASP A 13 11.72 0.06 -2.30
N SER A 14 11.61 0.66 -1.12
CA SER A 14 12.72 1.30 -0.41
C SER A 14 13.48 0.33 0.49
N PHE A 15 13.02 -0.90 0.62
CA PHE A 15 13.54 -1.92 1.54
C PHE A 15 13.67 -1.49 3.01
N SER A 16 12.98 -0.42 3.40
CA SER A 16 12.96 0.02 4.80
C SER A 16 12.38 -1.03 5.75
N THR A 17 11.46 -1.86 5.24
CA THR A 17 10.88 -3.01 5.94
C THR A 17 10.90 -4.28 5.10
N GLY A 18 11.06 -4.16 3.80
CA GLY A 18 11.20 -5.24 2.84
C GLY A 18 12.54 -5.97 2.94
N ARG A 19 12.65 -7.11 2.28
CA ARG A 19 13.85 -7.95 2.27
C ARG A 19 14.18 -8.35 0.85
N HIS A 20 15.38 -8.05 0.37
CA HIS A 20 15.84 -8.42 -0.99
C HIS A 20 15.70 -9.93 -1.28
N HIS A 21 15.89 -10.79 -0.26
CA HIS A 21 15.73 -12.23 -0.45
C HIS A 21 14.32 -12.65 -0.89
N ASN A 22 13.29 -11.84 -0.62
CA ASN A 22 11.91 -12.12 -1.06
C ASN A 22 11.74 -12.01 -2.58
N LEU A 23 12.63 -11.25 -3.25
CA LEU A 23 12.61 -11.05 -4.70
C LEU A 23 13.55 -11.99 -5.47
N ARG A 24 14.34 -12.80 -4.76
CA ARG A 24 15.40 -13.65 -5.33
C ARG A 24 14.92 -14.53 -6.49
N ASP A 25 13.67 -15.02 -6.40
CA ASP A 25 13.10 -15.90 -7.41
C ASP A 25 12.66 -15.15 -8.71
N PHE A 26 12.68 -13.82 -8.69
CA PHE A 26 12.14 -12.98 -9.76
C PHE A 26 13.18 -12.08 -10.43
N ILE A 27 14.31 -11.80 -9.78
CA ILE A 27 15.33 -10.83 -10.26
C ILE A 27 15.90 -11.21 -11.64
N SER A 28 15.96 -12.50 -11.98
CA SER A 28 16.43 -12.97 -13.28
C SER A 28 15.34 -13.08 -14.35
N ASP A 29 14.08 -12.80 -14.03
CA ASP A 29 12.99 -12.81 -14.99
C ASP A 29 13.05 -11.55 -15.85
N SER A 30 13.06 -11.71 -17.19
CA SER A 30 13.14 -10.58 -18.13
C SER A 30 11.94 -9.64 -18.05
N ASN A 31 10.81 -10.11 -17.53
CA ASN A 31 9.59 -9.34 -17.34
C ASN A 31 9.52 -8.67 -15.95
N PHE A 32 10.57 -8.83 -15.11
CA PHE A 32 10.62 -8.21 -13.80
C PHE A 32 11.65 -7.06 -13.77
N LYS A 33 11.22 -5.90 -13.31
CA LYS A 33 12.09 -4.75 -13.07
C LYS A 33 11.99 -4.29 -11.63
N LEU A 34 13.13 -4.17 -10.96
CA LEU A 34 13.23 -3.57 -9.63
C LEU A 34 13.70 -2.12 -9.75
N ILE A 35 13.00 -1.25 -9.03
CA ILE A 35 13.40 0.14 -8.77
C ILE A 35 13.56 0.25 -7.25
N GLU A 36 14.80 0.43 -6.78
CA GLU A 36 15.04 0.79 -5.38
C GLU A 36 14.80 2.28 -5.22
N GLY A 37 13.71 2.65 -4.56
CA GLY A 37 13.29 4.03 -4.40
C GLY A 37 12.24 4.19 -3.32
N ASP A 38 11.93 5.42 -2.98
CA ASP A 38 11.02 5.76 -1.90
C ASP A 38 9.79 6.50 -2.42
N ILE A 39 8.60 6.05 -2.07
CA ILE A 39 7.35 6.72 -2.46
C ILE A 39 7.24 8.17 -1.96
N ARG A 40 8.02 8.57 -0.96
CA ARG A 40 8.15 9.97 -0.54
C ARG A 40 8.84 10.84 -1.59
N ASN A 41 9.64 10.25 -2.46
CA ASN A 41 10.24 10.91 -3.60
C ASN A 41 9.30 10.81 -4.82
N PHE A 42 8.80 11.94 -5.29
CA PHE A 42 7.89 11.97 -6.42
C PHE A 42 8.53 11.50 -7.74
N GLU A 43 9.82 11.72 -7.91
CA GLU A 43 10.56 11.27 -9.11
C GLU A 43 10.61 9.75 -9.19
N ASP A 44 10.84 9.06 -8.06
CA ASP A 44 10.82 7.58 -8.00
C ASP A 44 9.43 7.06 -8.35
N CYS A 45 8.38 7.70 -7.83
CA CYS A 45 6.99 7.36 -8.15
C CYS A 45 6.71 7.53 -9.64
N SER A 46 7.11 8.66 -10.21
CA SER A 46 6.90 8.96 -11.63
C SER A 46 7.62 7.98 -12.53
N LEU A 47 8.86 7.60 -12.19
CA LEU A 47 9.63 6.60 -12.92
C LEU A 47 8.97 5.22 -12.90
N ALA A 48 8.41 4.85 -11.74
CA ALA A 48 7.82 3.53 -11.54
C ALA A 48 6.53 3.29 -12.33
N VAL A 49 5.82 4.36 -12.72
CA VAL A 49 4.53 4.25 -13.41
C VAL A 49 4.62 4.46 -14.93
N VAL A 50 5.82 4.66 -15.48
CA VAL A 50 5.99 4.85 -16.94
C VAL A 50 5.55 3.59 -17.69
N GLY A 51 4.52 3.72 -18.54
CA GLY A 51 3.99 2.64 -19.36
C GLY A 51 3.19 1.58 -18.59
N VAL A 52 2.86 1.84 -17.32
CA VAL A 52 2.14 0.92 -16.46
C VAL A 52 0.63 1.03 -16.67
N ASP A 53 -0.04 -0.11 -16.84
CA ASP A 53 -1.50 -0.18 -16.94
C ASP A 53 -2.20 -0.18 -15.57
N TYR A 54 -1.64 -0.87 -14.58
CA TYR A 54 -2.25 -1.08 -13.27
C TYR A 54 -1.23 -0.88 -12.15
N VAL A 55 -1.62 -0.16 -11.11
CA VAL A 55 -0.82 -0.02 -9.89
C VAL A 55 -1.43 -0.83 -8.76
N LEU A 56 -0.60 -1.63 -8.09
CA LEU A 56 -0.92 -2.34 -6.86
C LEU A 56 -0.11 -1.71 -5.72
N HIS A 57 -0.68 -0.67 -5.09
CA HIS A 57 0.00 0.09 -4.06
C HIS A 57 -0.12 -0.60 -2.70
N GLN A 58 0.95 -1.30 -2.31
CA GLN A 58 1.06 -2.01 -1.03
C GLN A 58 2.03 -1.31 -0.06
N ALA A 59 2.81 -0.34 -0.56
CA ALA A 59 3.82 0.35 0.22
C ALA A 59 3.21 1.18 1.35
N ALA A 60 3.62 0.93 2.56
CA ALA A 60 3.24 1.70 3.74
C ALA A 60 4.10 1.31 4.95
N LEU A 61 4.25 2.21 5.90
CA LEU A 61 4.66 1.86 7.25
C LEU A 61 3.44 1.44 8.05
N GLY A 62 3.30 0.17 8.23
CA GLY A 62 2.27 -0.35 9.07
C GLY A 62 2.68 -0.38 10.55
N SER A 63 1.78 -0.93 11.42
CA SER A 63 1.92 -1.04 12.88
C SER A 63 1.38 0.16 13.66
N VAL A 64 0.35 -0.10 14.43
CA VAL A 64 -0.23 0.89 15.37
C VAL A 64 0.84 1.36 16.36
N PRO A 65 1.62 0.48 17.04
CA PRO A 65 2.68 0.93 17.95
C PRO A 65 3.73 1.84 17.29
N ARG A 66 4.16 1.51 16.05
CA ARG A 66 5.11 2.37 15.31
C ARG A 66 4.52 3.75 15.08
N SER A 67 3.26 3.83 14.64
CA SER A 67 2.61 5.11 14.36
C SER A 67 2.41 5.98 15.61
N ILE A 68 2.31 5.38 16.78
CA ILE A 68 2.25 6.10 18.07
C ILE A 68 3.64 6.64 18.42
N ASN A 69 4.69 5.84 18.22
CA ASN A 69 6.06 6.23 18.55
C ASN A 69 6.64 7.25 17.57
N ASP A 70 6.30 7.11 16.27
CA ASP A 70 6.77 8.01 15.21
C ASP A 70 5.63 8.32 14.23
N PRO A 71 4.73 9.22 14.61
CA PRO A 71 3.61 9.60 13.75
C PRO A 71 4.03 10.43 12.53
N ILE A 72 5.13 11.19 12.63
CA ILE A 72 5.60 12.05 11.53
C ILE A 72 6.04 11.17 10.35
N THR A 73 7.01 10.29 10.56
CA THR A 73 7.49 9.39 9.48
C THR A 73 6.36 8.49 8.97
N THR A 74 5.47 8.04 9.86
CA THR A 74 4.29 7.26 9.45
C THR A 74 3.39 8.07 8.51
N ASN A 75 3.15 9.35 8.80
CA ASN A 75 2.36 10.22 7.93
C ASN A 75 3.06 10.52 6.60
N GLU A 76 4.36 10.82 6.63
CA GLU A 76 5.14 11.08 5.41
C GLU A 76 5.08 9.91 4.43
N VAL A 77 5.27 8.69 4.91
CA VAL A 77 5.21 7.51 4.05
C VAL A 77 3.76 7.19 3.64
N ASN A 78 2.84 7.11 4.60
CA ASN A 78 1.50 6.58 4.35
C ASN A 78 0.56 7.58 3.70
N VAL A 79 0.75 8.87 3.91
CA VAL A 79 -0.12 9.92 3.34
C VAL A 79 0.58 10.62 2.19
N SER A 80 1.75 11.23 2.43
CA SER A 80 2.46 11.95 1.37
C SER A 80 2.95 11.00 0.28
N GLY A 81 3.53 9.85 0.66
CA GLY A 81 3.95 8.82 -0.30
C GLY A 81 2.80 8.22 -1.09
N PHE A 82 1.67 7.95 -0.45
CA PHE A 82 0.46 7.51 -1.14
C PHE A 82 -0.02 8.54 -2.16
N LEU A 83 -0.06 9.82 -1.76
CA LEU A 83 -0.49 10.92 -2.64
C LEU A 83 0.45 11.08 -3.83
N ASN A 84 1.77 10.97 -3.64
CA ASN A 84 2.76 10.98 -4.73
C ASN A 84 2.46 9.88 -5.75
N MET A 85 2.25 8.63 -5.29
CA MET A 85 1.92 7.51 -6.17
C MET A 85 0.59 7.72 -6.90
N LEU A 86 -0.41 8.30 -6.22
CA LEU A 86 -1.72 8.55 -6.80
C LEU A 86 -1.64 9.65 -7.89
N VAL A 87 -0.88 10.73 -7.63
CA VAL A 87 -0.62 11.81 -8.61
C VAL A 87 0.17 11.27 -9.80
N ALA A 88 1.27 10.56 -9.57
CA ALA A 88 2.07 9.95 -10.63
C ALA A 88 1.22 9.00 -11.50
N SER A 89 0.37 8.18 -10.88
CA SER A 89 -0.53 7.25 -11.59
C SER A 89 -1.58 7.98 -12.44
N ARG A 90 -2.14 9.08 -11.93
CA ARG A 90 -3.05 9.96 -12.69
C ARG A 90 -2.35 10.53 -13.92
N ASP A 91 -1.15 11.10 -13.74
CA ASP A 91 -0.40 11.78 -14.80
C ASP A 91 0.07 10.78 -15.87
N ALA A 92 0.43 9.56 -15.48
CA ALA A 92 0.74 8.46 -16.38
C ALA A 92 -0.52 7.82 -17.03
N LYS A 93 -1.73 8.24 -16.66
CA LYS A 93 -3.01 7.69 -17.14
C LYS A 93 -3.15 6.19 -16.89
N VAL A 94 -2.70 5.74 -15.71
CA VAL A 94 -2.87 4.35 -15.26
C VAL A 94 -4.36 3.99 -15.28
N LYS A 95 -4.70 2.84 -15.83
CA LYS A 95 -6.10 2.38 -15.98
C LYS A 95 -6.80 2.19 -14.64
N ARG A 96 -6.07 1.67 -13.63
CA ARG A 96 -6.62 1.46 -12.30
C ARG A 96 -5.55 1.45 -11.23
N PHE A 97 -5.85 2.10 -10.12
CA PHE A 97 -5.02 2.16 -8.92
C PHE A 97 -5.66 1.37 -7.79
N ILE A 98 -5.11 0.20 -7.48
CA ILE A 98 -5.58 -0.66 -6.39
C ILE A 98 -4.65 -0.47 -5.20
N TYR A 99 -5.20 -0.26 -4.01
CA TYR A 99 -4.38 0.03 -2.84
C TYR A 99 -4.82 -0.72 -1.58
N ALA A 100 -3.83 -0.96 -0.72
CA ALA A 100 -4.04 -1.50 0.61
C ALA A 100 -4.63 -0.43 1.53
N ALA A 101 -5.95 -0.40 1.64
CA ALA A 101 -6.65 0.21 2.76
C ALA A 101 -6.49 -0.67 4.01
N SER A 102 -7.27 -0.46 5.06
CA SER A 102 -7.09 -1.21 6.30
C SER A 102 -8.40 -1.38 7.06
N SER A 103 -8.58 -2.52 7.69
CA SER A 103 -9.66 -2.72 8.67
C SER A 103 -9.59 -1.76 9.86
N SER A 104 -8.43 -1.13 10.12
CA SER A 104 -8.30 -0.08 11.13
C SER A 104 -9.18 1.15 10.86
N THR A 105 -9.62 1.36 9.61
CA THR A 105 -10.58 2.40 9.24
C THR A 105 -11.95 2.21 9.91
N TYR A 106 -12.32 0.98 10.26
CA TYR A 106 -13.56 0.74 11.00
C TYR A 106 -13.56 1.35 12.42
N GLY A 107 -12.38 1.64 12.98
CA GLY A 107 -12.21 2.35 14.23
C GLY A 107 -12.99 1.74 15.39
N ASP A 108 -13.74 2.58 16.13
CA ASP A 108 -14.55 2.19 17.28
C ASP A 108 -15.97 1.70 16.92
N SER A 109 -16.28 1.49 15.64
CA SER A 109 -17.58 0.91 15.22
C SER A 109 -17.85 -0.41 15.92
N GLN A 110 -19.05 -0.56 16.52
CA GLN A 110 -19.45 -1.76 17.27
C GLN A 110 -20.18 -2.80 16.40
N GLY A 111 -20.67 -2.41 15.23
CA GLY A 111 -21.45 -3.28 14.35
C GLY A 111 -20.66 -4.50 13.85
N LEU A 112 -21.32 -5.66 13.77
CA LEU A 112 -20.83 -6.90 13.17
C LEU A 112 -21.95 -7.51 12.31
N PRO A 113 -21.62 -8.04 11.11
CA PRO A 113 -20.31 -7.95 10.46
C PRO A 113 -19.92 -6.50 10.13
N LYS A 114 -18.62 -6.25 9.93
CA LYS A 114 -18.15 -4.95 9.42
C LYS A 114 -18.61 -4.82 7.96
N VAL A 115 -19.15 -3.65 7.63
CA VAL A 115 -19.59 -3.29 6.27
C VAL A 115 -18.94 -1.95 5.88
N GLU A 116 -18.70 -1.74 4.60
CA GLU A 116 -17.85 -0.66 4.10
C GLU A 116 -18.39 0.73 4.43
N ASP A 117 -19.73 0.90 4.43
CA ASP A 117 -20.41 2.18 4.63
C ASP A 117 -20.51 2.60 6.10
N VAL A 118 -20.17 1.71 7.04
CA VAL A 118 -20.31 1.97 8.48
C VAL A 118 -18.95 1.94 9.16
N ILE A 119 -18.36 3.12 9.32
CA ILE A 119 -17.08 3.30 10.02
C ILE A 119 -17.29 4.10 11.31
N GLY A 120 -16.42 3.85 12.30
CA GLY A 120 -16.31 4.66 13.51
C GLY A 120 -15.19 5.69 13.43
N LYS A 121 -14.72 6.13 14.59
CA LYS A 121 -13.59 7.05 14.69
C LYS A 121 -12.27 6.27 14.68
N PRO A 122 -11.26 6.70 13.90
CA PRO A 122 -9.93 6.09 13.94
C PRO A 122 -9.32 6.07 15.35
N LEU A 123 -8.69 4.96 15.73
CA LEU A 123 -8.14 4.74 17.07
C LEU A 123 -6.61 4.87 17.14
N SER A 124 -5.95 5.25 16.07
CA SER A 124 -4.49 5.41 16.04
C SER A 124 -4.04 6.33 14.90
N PRO A 125 -2.81 6.91 14.96
CA PRO A 125 -2.26 7.65 13.84
C PRO A 125 -2.22 6.81 12.54
N TYR A 126 -1.88 5.52 12.64
CA TYR A 126 -1.94 4.60 11.50
C TYR A 126 -3.36 4.53 10.88
N ALA A 127 -4.39 4.39 11.71
CA ALA A 127 -5.78 4.33 11.22
C ALA A 127 -6.17 5.63 10.51
N ILE A 128 -5.74 6.78 11.03
CA ILE A 128 -5.94 8.09 10.39
C ILE A 128 -5.29 8.11 9.01
N THR A 129 -4.01 7.68 8.89
CA THR A 129 -3.32 7.69 7.59
C THR A 129 -4.04 6.81 6.56
N LYS A 130 -4.56 5.66 6.95
CA LYS A 130 -5.29 4.76 6.04
C LYS A 130 -6.65 5.33 5.65
N TYR A 131 -7.34 5.97 6.56
CA TYR A 131 -8.61 6.65 6.24
C TYR A 131 -8.40 7.85 5.30
N VAL A 132 -7.36 8.64 5.53
CA VAL A 132 -7.00 9.75 4.63
C VAL A 132 -6.72 9.27 3.21
N ASN A 133 -6.08 8.09 3.05
CA ASN A 133 -5.85 7.50 1.72
C ASN A 133 -7.19 7.20 1.01
N GLU A 134 -8.19 6.69 1.71
CA GLU A 134 -9.52 6.44 1.14
C GLU A 134 -10.18 7.74 0.68
N LEU A 135 -10.08 8.82 1.48
CA LEU A 135 -10.61 10.13 1.11
C LEU A 135 -9.91 10.71 -0.13
N TYR A 136 -8.57 10.62 -0.21
CA TYR A 136 -7.84 11.03 -1.41
C TYR A 136 -8.25 10.22 -2.64
N ALA A 137 -8.32 8.91 -2.53
CA ALA A 137 -8.69 8.03 -3.63
C ALA A 137 -10.10 8.36 -4.16
N GLU A 138 -11.06 8.60 -3.25
CA GLU A 138 -12.42 9.00 -3.62
C GLU A 138 -12.44 10.34 -4.37
N ILE A 139 -11.74 11.35 -3.87
CA ILE A 139 -11.66 12.67 -4.51
C ILE A 139 -10.95 12.59 -5.86
N PHE A 140 -9.88 11.79 -5.98
CA PHE A 140 -9.20 11.60 -7.26
C PHE A 140 -10.10 10.93 -8.29
N SER A 141 -10.89 9.96 -7.87
CA SER A 141 -11.88 9.32 -8.74
C SER A 141 -12.93 10.33 -9.24
N LYS A 142 -13.49 11.15 -8.34
CA LYS A 142 -14.52 12.15 -8.67
C LYS A 142 -13.98 13.30 -9.52
N THR A 143 -12.78 13.80 -9.21
CA THR A 143 -12.23 15.01 -9.80
C THR A 143 -11.47 14.75 -11.10
N TYR A 144 -10.69 13.66 -11.13
CA TYR A 144 -9.78 13.36 -12.23
C TYR A 144 -10.17 12.12 -13.04
N GLY A 145 -11.23 11.40 -12.64
CA GLY A 145 -11.66 10.17 -13.30
C GLY A 145 -10.71 8.99 -13.11
N THR A 146 -9.79 9.06 -12.14
CA THR A 146 -8.86 7.96 -11.83
C THR A 146 -9.64 6.80 -11.20
N GLU A 147 -9.64 5.63 -11.83
CA GLU A 147 -10.26 4.44 -11.23
C GLU A 147 -9.46 3.96 -10.03
N THR A 148 -10.06 3.93 -8.85
CA THR A 148 -9.41 3.47 -7.62
C THR A 148 -10.19 2.35 -6.94
N ILE A 149 -9.47 1.39 -6.34
CA ILE A 149 -10.05 0.34 -5.50
C ILE A 149 -9.25 0.23 -4.21
N GLY A 150 -9.87 0.54 -3.08
CA GLY A 150 -9.29 0.34 -1.76
C GLY A 150 -9.76 -0.97 -1.14
N LEU A 151 -8.82 -1.81 -0.71
CA LEU A 151 -9.13 -3.09 -0.07
C LEU A 151 -8.81 -2.99 1.43
N ARG A 152 -9.83 -2.97 2.28
CA ARG A 152 -9.68 -2.93 3.74
C ARG A 152 -9.27 -4.30 4.27
N TYR A 153 -7.98 -4.61 4.13
CA TYR A 153 -7.43 -5.86 4.65
C TYR A 153 -7.60 -5.95 6.17
N PHE A 154 -8.02 -7.13 6.61
CA PHE A 154 -7.89 -7.57 7.99
C PHE A 154 -6.47 -8.15 8.20
N ASN A 155 -6.29 -9.01 9.21
CA ASN A 155 -5.01 -9.64 9.43
C ASN A 155 -4.70 -10.63 8.31
N VAL A 156 -3.68 -10.32 7.53
CA VAL A 156 -3.23 -11.16 6.42
C VAL A 156 -1.99 -11.97 6.84
N PHE A 157 -1.79 -13.11 6.22
CA PHE A 157 -0.60 -13.93 6.35
C PHE A 157 -0.20 -14.52 4.99
N GLY A 158 1.05 -14.91 4.85
CA GLY A 158 1.50 -15.49 3.60
C GLY A 158 2.93 -16.03 3.66
N ARG A 159 3.33 -16.68 2.57
CA ARG A 159 4.70 -17.15 2.41
C ARG A 159 5.68 -15.96 2.48
N LYS A 160 6.87 -16.21 3.03
CA LYS A 160 7.95 -15.22 3.20
C LYS A 160 7.63 -14.10 4.20
N GLN A 161 6.51 -14.17 4.93
CA GLN A 161 6.25 -13.26 6.04
C GLN A 161 7.25 -13.50 7.16
N ASP A 162 7.87 -12.42 7.67
CA ASP A 162 8.80 -12.49 8.79
C ASP A 162 8.02 -12.79 10.09
N PRO A 163 8.25 -13.93 10.77
CA PRO A 163 7.56 -14.26 12.01
C PRO A 163 7.86 -13.28 13.16
N GLN A 164 8.98 -12.56 13.08
CA GLN A 164 9.38 -11.53 14.05
C GLN A 164 9.03 -10.12 13.59
N GLY A 165 8.43 -9.97 12.43
CA GLY A 165 8.00 -8.68 11.90
C GLY A 165 6.93 -8.03 12.77
N ALA A 166 6.84 -6.70 12.74
CA ALA A 166 5.88 -5.91 13.52
C ALA A 166 4.40 -6.31 13.29
N TYR A 167 4.12 -7.05 12.23
CA TYR A 167 2.79 -7.57 11.85
C TYR A 167 2.65 -9.08 12.00
N ALA A 168 3.66 -9.75 12.53
CA ALA A 168 3.55 -11.18 12.75
C ALA A 168 2.44 -11.44 13.77
N ALA A 169 1.24 -11.66 13.25
CA ALA A 169 0.08 -12.09 14.03
C ALA A 169 0.25 -13.56 14.42
N VAL A 170 -0.81 -14.18 14.89
CA VAL A 170 -0.79 -15.53 15.44
C VAL A 170 -0.22 -16.57 14.46
N ILE A 171 -0.69 -16.60 13.20
CA ILE A 171 -0.34 -17.65 12.23
C ILE A 171 1.16 -17.70 11.92
N PRO A 172 1.87 -16.60 11.61
CA PRO A 172 3.30 -16.64 11.33
C PRO A 172 4.17 -17.04 12.54
N LYS A 173 3.63 -17.02 13.76
CA LYS A 173 4.36 -17.34 14.99
C LYS A 173 4.25 -18.82 15.38
N PHE A 174 3.36 -19.58 14.76
CA PHE A 174 3.23 -21.02 14.88
C PHE A 174 4.04 -21.77 13.83
#